data_258bba7a29ba3189c9b69576b0691892
#
_entry.id   258bba7a29ba3189c9b69576b0691892
#
_cell.length_a   1.000
_cell.length_b   1.000
_cell.length_c   1.000
_cell.angle_alpha   90.00
_cell.angle_beta   90.00
_cell.angle_gamma   90.00
#
_symmetry.space_group_name_H-M   'P 1'
#
loop_
_entity.id
_entity.type
_entity.pdbx_description
1 polymer ?
#
loop_
_entity_poly.entity_id
_entity_poly.type
_entity_poly.pdbx_seq_one_letter_code
_entity_poly.pdbx_strand_id
1 'polypeptide(L)'
;MDLTLVLSLLFLSCFHGVSSDSRYFTSLFTLGDSYIDVGNFVIMAARAVPAVPVWHDKLPYGMTFFGHPTGRLSDGRVIVDFIAEQFGLPLLQASLLNSSDVSKGANFAVGGATAIDVDFYERNNLVQFKLLNNSLSVQLGWLEELKPSFCNATKGCRGCFSKALFFVGEFGVNDYNFLWSAGKTEEEVMSYVPKIVEHIVRPWRGLSTKVQYMWLCQGIHQTGARQPF
;
A
#
# COMPACT_ATOMS: atom_id res chain seq x y z
N MET A 1 27.62 -35.35 -9.62
CA MET A 1 26.24 -34.81 -9.64
C MET A 1 26.37 -33.38 -10.13
N ASP A 2 25.75 -33.05 -11.23
CA ASP A 2 25.94 -31.76 -11.90
C ASP A 2 25.40 -30.63 -11.02
N LEU A 3 26.20 -29.58 -10.81
CA LEU A 3 25.85 -28.41 -9.97
C LEU A 3 24.57 -27.73 -10.45
N THR A 4 24.34 -27.75 -11.77
CA THR A 4 23.09 -27.26 -12.40
C THR A 4 21.86 -28.06 -11.97
N LEU A 5 21.99 -29.37 -11.82
CA LEU A 5 20.91 -30.25 -11.36
C LEU A 5 20.58 -30.00 -9.87
N VAL A 6 21.61 -29.78 -9.05
CA VAL A 6 21.43 -29.45 -7.62
C VAL A 6 20.78 -28.09 -7.43
N LEU A 7 21.22 -27.08 -8.19
CA LEU A 7 20.61 -25.74 -8.18
C LEU A 7 19.17 -25.76 -8.69
N SER A 8 18.88 -26.54 -9.72
CA SER A 8 17.51 -26.72 -10.24
C SER A 8 16.60 -27.40 -9.22
N LEU A 9 17.09 -28.43 -8.52
CA LEU A 9 16.33 -29.12 -7.48
C LEU A 9 16.13 -28.24 -6.24
N LEU A 10 17.11 -27.41 -5.86
CA LEU A 10 16.97 -26.42 -4.80
C LEU A 10 15.97 -25.31 -5.19
N PHE A 11 15.97 -24.89 -6.46
CA PHE A 11 15.00 -23.92 -6.96
C PHE A 11 13.58 -24.50 -6.98
N LEU A 12 13.42 -25.75 -7.42
CA LEU A 12 12.13 -26.45 -7.37
C LEU A 12 11.66 -26.69 -5.92
N SER A 13 12.54 -26.97 -4.98
CA SER A 13 12.18 -27.17 -3.57
C SER A 13 11.71 -25.88 -2.88
N CYS A 14 12.18 -24.71 -3.32
CA CYS A 14 11.66 -23.42 -2.85
C CYS A 14 10.20 -23.16 -3.27
N PHE A 15 9.73 -23.81 -4.34
CA PHE A 15 8.33 -23.70 -4.78
C PHE A 15 7.41 -24.76 -4.16
N HIS A 16 7.94 -25.75 -3.42
CA HIS A 16 7.17 -26.83 -2.80
C HIS A 16 6.92 -26.60 -1.32
N GLY A 17 6.40 -25.46 -0.91
CA GLY A 17 6.16 -25.38 0.51
C GLY A 17 5.51 -24.16 1.12
N VAL A 18 4.85 -23.34 0.37
CA VAL A 18 3.86 -22.45 0.97
C VAL A 18 2.49 -22.87 0.47
N SER A 19 2.03 -24.03 0.96
CA SER A 19 0.61 -24.21 1.13
C SER A 19 0.19 -23.27 2.24
N SER A 20 0.03 -21.98 1.92
CA SER A 20 -0.60 -21.07 2.85
C SER A 20 -2.01 -21.63 3.04
N ASP A 21 -2.31 -22.07 4.26
CA ASP A 21 -3.69 -22.37 4.59
C ASP A 21 -4.47 -21.07 4.35
N SER A 22 -5.19 -21.01 3.22
CA SER A 22 -5.96 -19.86 2.77
C SER A 22 -7.00 -19.40 3.81
N ARG A 23 -7.17 -20.18 4.87
CA ARG A 23 -8.03 -19.89 6.01
C ARG A 23 -7.33 -19.17 7.18
N TYR A 24 -6.03 -18.88 7.05
CA TYR A 24 -5.28 -18.24 8.14
C TYR A 24 -5.71 -16.80 8.36
N PHE A 25 -5.91 -16.04 7.27
CA PHE A 25 -6.38 -14.65 7.33
C PHE A 25 -7.86 -14.57 6.99
N THR A 26 -8.58 -13.76 7.75
CA THR A 26 -10.02 -13.52 7.57
C THR A 26 -10.34 -12.14 7.03
N SER A 27 -9.35 -11.27 6.99
CA SER A 27 -9.45 -9.91 6.46
C SER A 27 -8.11 -9.38 5.97
N LEU A 28 -8.14 -8.44 5.03
CA LEU A 28 -6.98 -7.77 4.44
C LEU A 28 -7.16 -6.25 4.51
N PHE A 29 -6.21 -5.56 5.12
CA PHE A 29 -6.15 -4.10 5.17
C PHE A 29 -4.89 -3.64 4.46
N THR A 30 -5.01 -2.67 3.55
CA THR A 30 -3.88 -2.24 2.72
C THR A 30 -3.69 -0.73 2.76
N LEU A 31 -2.45 -0.29 2.96
CA LEU A 31 -2.01 1.10 2.94
C LEU A 31 -0.89 1.23 1.92
N GLY A 32 -0.89 2.26 1.11
CA GLY A 32 0.12 2.43 0.06
C GLY A 32 -0.22 3.53 -0.92
N ASP A 33 0.32 3.40 -2.10
CA ASP A 33 0.17 4.37 -3.18
C ASP A 33 -0.55 3.81 -4.42
N SER A 34 -0.18 4.30 -5.61
CA SER A 34 -0.82 3.95 -6.89
C SER A 34 -0.72 2.47 -7.27
N TYR A 35 0.30 1.75 -6.79
CA TYR A 35 0.50 0.33 -7.10
C TYR A 35 -0.58 -0.58 -6.51
N ILE A 36 -1.29 -0.09 -5.49
CA ILE A 36 -2.32 -0.86 -4.81
C ILE A 36 -3.62 -0.08 -4.56
N ASP A 37 -3.73 1.16 -5.06
CA ASP A 37 -4.97 1.95 -4.97
C ASP A 37 -6.09 1.29 -5.79
N VAL A 38 -7.22 1.04 -5.16
CA VAL A 38 -8.41 0.43 -5.78
C VAL A 38 -9.52 1.45 -6.09
N GLY A 39 -9.22 2.76 -5.95
CA GLY A 39 -10.14 3.84 -6.32
C GLY A 39 -10.20 5.03 -5.36
N ASN A 40 -9.44 5.05 -4.26
CA ASN A 40 -9.44 6.18 -3.33
C ASN A 40 -8.98 7.49 -3.98
N PHE A 41 -7.98 7.43 -4.87
CA PHE A 41 -7.52 8.63 -5.57
C PHE A 41 -8.63 9.26 -6.42
N VAL A 42 -9.39 8.47 -7.16
CA VAL A 42 -10.54 8.99 -7.96
C VAL A 42 -11.54 9.68 -7.06
N ILE A 43 -11.87 9.08 -5.91
CA ILE A 43 -12.82 9.65 -4.94
C ILE A 43 -12.29 10.96 -4.37
N MET A 44 -11.02 11.01 -3.97
CA MET A 44 -10.40 12.23 -3.43
C MET A 44 -10.29 13.33 -4.48
N ALA A 45 -9.87 12.99 -5.69
CA ALA A 45 -9.73 13.93 -6.79
C ALA A 45 -11.09 14.59 -7.15
N ALA A 46 -12.16 13.80 -7.15
CA ALA A 46 -13.51 14.31 -7.38
C ALA A 46 -14.03 15.22 -6.26
N ARG A 47 -13.58 15.00 -5.03
CA ARG A 47 -13.94 15.83 -3.85
C ARG A 47 -13.09 17.08 -3.69
N ALA A 48 -11.95 17.17 -4.37
CA ALA A 48 -11.06 18.32 -4.32
C ALA A 48 -11.72 19.58 -4.92
N VAL A 49 -11.29 20.77 -4.45
CA VAL A 49 -11.80 22.06 -4.97
C VAL A 49 -10.61 22.93 -5.37
N PRO A 50 -10.43 23.19 -6.67
CA PRO A 50 -11.15 22.58 -7.81
C PRO A 50 -10.89 21.08 -7.92
N ALA A 51 -11.78 20.34 -8.58
CA ALA A 51 -11.61 18.91 -8.80
C ALA A 51 -10.31 18.64 -9.59
N VAL A 52 -9.58 17.60 -9.15
CA VAL A 52 -8.35 17.18 -9.82
C VAL A 52 -8.72 16.27 -10.99
N PRO A 53 -8.26 16.58 -12.22
CA PRO A 53 -8.50 15.69 -13.36
C PRO A 53 -7.87 14.31 -13.14
N VAL A 54 -8.62 13.27 -13.49
CA VAL A 54 -8.15 11.88 -13.46
C VAL A 54 -8.31 11.24 -14.83
N TRP A 55 -7.49 10.22 -15.12
CA TRP A 55 -7.57 9.46 -16.38
C TRP A 55 -8.01 8.01 -16.15
N HIS A 56 -7.73 7.47 -14.97
CA HIS A 56 -8.01 6.07 -14.64
C HIS A 56 -9.46 5.81 -14.19
N ASP A 57 -10.32 6.81 -14.32
CA ASP A 57 -11.78 6.69 -14.31
C ASP A 57 -12.38 6.43 -15.70
N LYS A 58 -11.53 6.25 -16.73
CA LYS A 58 -11.89 6.05 -18.14
C LYS A 58 -11.14 4.88 -18.75
N LEU A 59 -11.69 4.33 -19.84
CA LEU A 59 -10.98 3.33 -20.64
C LEU A 59 -9.64 3.89 -21.16
N PRO A 60 -8.57 3.07 -21.24
CA PRO A 60 -8.55 1.59 -21.14
C PRO A 60 -8.44 1.02 -19.73
N TYR A 61 -8.46 1.85 -18.69
CA TYR A 61 -8.36 1.34 -17.31
C TYR A 61 -9.50 0.37 -16.99
N GLY A 62 -9.18 -0.73 -16.31
CA GLY A 62 -10.13 -1.78 -15.91
C GLY A 62 -10.59 -2.72 -17.04
N MET A 63 -10.21 -2.47 -18.30
CA MET A 63 -10.76 -3.13 -19.48
C MET A 63 -10.44 -4.63 -19.55
N THR A 64 -9.24 -5.05 -19.11
CA THR A 64 -8.74 -6.43 -19.30
C THR A 64 -9.30 -7.43 -18.29
N PHE A 65 -9.88 -6.99 -17.19
CA PHE A 65 -10.43 -7.86 -16.15
C PHE A 65 -11.87 -7.48 -15.76
N PHE A 66 -12.11 -6.22 -15.45
CA PHE A 66 -13.41 -5.75 -14.96
C PHE A 66 -14.39 -5.39 -16.11
N GLY A 67 -13.87 -5.11 -17.31
CA GLY A 67 -14.64 -4.62 -18.45
C GLY A 67 -15.03 -3.14 -18.35
N HIS A 68 -14.67 -2.46 -17.27
CA HIS A 68 -14.95 -1.04 -17.02
C HIS A 68 -13.93 -0.46 -16.01
N PRO A 69 -13.75 0.86 -15.98
CA PRO A 69 -12.91 1.51 -14.98
C PRO A 69 -13.42 1.26 -13.55
N THR A 70 -12.51 1.01 -12.63
CA THR A 70 -12.79 0.76 -11.21
C THR A 70 -12.06 1.75 -10.29
N GLY A 71 -11.31 2.69 -10.87
CA GLY A 71 -10.42 3.59 -10.14
C GLY A 71 -9.03 3.01 -9.87
N ARG A 72 -8.77 1.75 -10.22
CA ARG A 72 -7.43 1.15 -10.17
C ARG A 72 -6.53 1.76 -11.25
N LEU A 73 -5.28 2.05 -10.91
CA LEU A 73 -4.29 2.55 -11.89
C LEU A 73 -3.71 1.39 -12.72
N SER A 74 -4.59 0.60 -13.31
CA SER A 74 -4.26 -0.57 -14.13
C SER A 74 -5.34 -0.76 -15.19
N ASP A 75 -5.00 -1.35 -16.31
CA ASP A 75 -5.97 -1.83 -17.30
C ASP A 75 -6.76 -3.06 -16.81
N GLY A 76 -6.35 -3.65 -15.68
CA GLY A 76 -6.98 -4.77 -15.02
C GLY A 76 -6.88 -4.68 -13.50
N ARG A 77 -6.25 -5.69 -12.89
CA ARG A 77 -6.05 -5.82 -11.45
C ARG A 77 -4.76 -5.15 -10.97
N VAL A 78 -4.72 -4.76 -9.72
CA VAL A 78 -3.52 -4.29 -9.00
C VAL A 78 -3.00 -5.37 -8.05
N ILE A 79 -1.82 -5.18 -7.48
CA ILE A 79 -1.10 -6.20 -6.68
C ILE A 79 -1.99 -6.78 -5.56
N VAL A 80 -2.74 -5.96 -4.86
CA VAL A 80 -3.58 -6.40 -3.73
C VAL A 80 -4.76 -7.28 -4.13
N ASP A 81 -5.21 -7.19 -5.38
CA ASP A 81 -6.28 -8.07 -5.90
C ASP A 81 -5.79 -9.52 -5.98
N PHE A 82 -4.54 -9.74 -6.40
CA PHE A 82 -3.92 -11.06 -6.42
C PHE A 82 -3.64 -11.61 -5.01
N ILE A 83 -3.26 -10.71 -4.08
CA ILE A 83 -3.07 -11.09 -2.68
C ILE A 83 -4.42 -11.51 -2.07
N ALA A 84 -5.48 -10.74 -2.28
CA ALA A 84 -6.81 -11.10 -1.81
C ALA A 84 -7.25 -12.46 -2.35
N GLU A 85 -7.11 -12.70 -3.65
CA GLU A 85 -7.42 -13.97 -4.31
C GLU A 85 -6.62 -15.13 -3.72
N GLN A 86 -5.30 -14.96 -3.50
CA GLN A 86 -4.43 -15.98 -2.91
C GLN A 86 -4.91 -16.44 -1.52
N PHE A 87 -5.48 -15.54 -0.73
CA PHE A 87 -6.02 -15.87 0.59
C PHE A 87 -7.52 -16.18 0.59
N GLY A 88 -8.16 -16.27 -0.57
CA GLY A 88 -9.59 -16.53 -0.70
C GLY A 88 -10.46 -15.41 -0.12
N LEU A 89 -9.93 -14.19 -0.11
CA LEU A 89 -10.63 -12.99 0.35
C LEU A 89 -11.28 -12.26 -0.85
N PRO A 90 -12.36 -11.51 -0.64
CA PRO A 90 -12.94 -10.69 -1.70
C PRO A 90 -11.99 -9.59 -2.13
N LEU A 91 -12.10 -9.14 -3.38
CA LEU A 91 -11.39 -7.97 -3.85
C LEU A 91 -11.75 -6.77 -2.97
N LEU A 92 -10.73 -6.02 -2.55
CA LEU A 92 -10.91 -4.90 -1.64
C LEU A 92 -11.64 -3.73 -2.32
N GLN A 93 -12.40 -3.02 -1.52
CA GLN A 93 -13.00 -1.76 -1.90
C GLN A 93 -12.20 -0.58 -1.32
N ALA A 94 -12.32 0.57 -1.98
CA ALA A 94 -11.74 1.81 -1.50
C ALA A 94 -12.37 2.22 -0.16
N SER A 95 -11.55 2.54 0.83
CA SER A 95 -12.01 2.93 2.18
C SER A 95 -12.87 4.19 2.19
N LEU A 96 -12.69 5.07 1.21
CA LEU A 96 -13.44 6.32 1.05
C LEU A 96 -14.80 6.13 0.37
N LEU A 97 -15.14 4.92 -0.03
CA LEU A 97 -16.46 4.61 -0.60
C LEU A 97 -17.49 4.45 0.54
N ASN A 98 -18.52 5.29 0.54
CA ASN A 98 -19.50 5.39 1.64
C ASN A 98 -20.33 4.12 1.92
N SER A 99 -20.34 3.14 1.03
CA SER A 99 -21.16 1.92 1.11
C SER A 99 -20.33 0.64 1.21
N SER A 100 -19.03 0.73 1.52
CA SER A 100 -18.16 -0.45 1.55
C SER A 100 -18.43 -1.32 2.78
N ASP A 101 -18.64 -2.62 2.55
CA ASP A 101 -18.53 -3.62 3.62
C ASP A 101 -17.05 -3.84 3.95
N VAL A 102 -16.63 -3.35 5.11
CA VAL A 102 -15.26 -3.45 5.59
C VAL A 102 -15.00 -4.67 6.47
N SER A 103 -15.98 -5.56 6.62
CA SER A 103 -15.88 -6.76 7.48
C SER A 103 -14.74 -7.72 7.06
N LYS A 104 -14.37 -7.70 5.77
CA LYS A 104 -13.26 -8.47 5.19
C LYS A 104 -12.02 -7.65 4.91
N GLY A 105 -12.01 -6.39 5.33
CA GLY A 105 -10.91 -5.45 5.13
C GLY A 105 -11.26 -4.28 4.23
N ALA A 106 -10.29 -3.40 4.03
CA ALA A 106 -10.42 -2.21 3.19
C ALA A 106 -9.07 -1.80 2.61
N ASN A 107 -9.12 -1.10 1.50
CA ASN A 107 -7.94 -0.48 0.90
C ASN A 107 -7.92 1.02 1.23
N PHE A 108 -6.85 1.47 1.85
CA PHE A 108 -6.60 2.88 2.22
C PHE A 108 -5.59 3.54 1.28
N ALA A 109 -4.96 2.78 0.39
CA ALA A 109 -3.95 3.26 -0.53
C ALA A 109 -4.51 4.34 -1.47
N VAL A 110 -3.68 5.31 -1.80
CA VAL A 110 -4.05 6.43 -2.68
C VAL A 110 -2.93 6.72 -3.66
N GLY A 111 -3.25 6.83 -4.93
CA GLY A 111 -2.30 7.26 -5.95
C GLY A 111 -1.58 8.56 -5.56
N GLY A 112 -0.26 8.58 -5.68
CA GLY A 112 0.56 9.72 -5.29
C GLY A 112 0.90 9.83 -3.81
N ALA A 113 0.47 8.86 -2.97
CA ALA A 113 0.73 8.89 -1.54
C ALA A 113 2.23 8.83 -1.21
N THR A 114 2.61 9.56 -0.17
CA THR A 114 3.98 9.67 0.34
C THR A 114 4.10 9.03 1.73
N ALA A 115 5.31 8.60 2.07
CA ALA A 115 5.64 8.19 3.43
C ALA A 115 5.66 9.38 4.39
N ILE A 116 6.28 10.49 3.96
CA ILE A 116 6.34 11.75 4.71
C ILE A 116 5.07 12.56 4.41
N ASP A 117 4.56 13.27 5.41
CA ASP A 117 3.37 14.10 5.24
C ASP A 117 3.57 15.17 4.15
N VAL A 118 2.53 15.41 3.35
CA VAL A 118 2.56 16.33 2.21
C VAL A 118 2.93 17.75 2.60
N ASP A 119 2.55 18.19 3.80
CA ASP A 119 2.94 19.47 4.38
C ASP A 119 4.46 19.67 4.45
N PHE A 120 5.23 18.60 4.55
CA PHE A 120 6.69 18.69 4.54
C PHE A 120 7.17 19.19 3.18
N TYR A 121 6.64 18.67 2.09
CA TYR A 121 7.03 19.04 0.73
C TYR A 121 6.60 20.47 0.41
N GLU A 122 5.39 20.85 0.81
CA GLU A 122 4.87 22.21 0.61
C GLU A 122 5.71 23.24 1.39
N ARG A 123 5.95 23.03 2.69
CA ARG A 123 6.72 23.95 3.54
C ARG A 123 8.19 24.09 3.13
N ASN A 124 8.76 23.09 2.48
CA ASN A 124 10.15 23.13 2.01
C ASN A 124 10.26 23.51 0.53
N ASN A 125 9.17 23.95 -0.10
CA ASN A 125 9.11 24.32 -1.52
C ASN A 125 9.61 23.20 -2.46
N LEU A 126 9.31 21.94 -2.12
CA LEU A 126 9.68 20.77 -2.90
C LEU A 126 8.59 20.38 -3.90
N VAL A 127 7.49 21.10 -3.92
CA VAL A 127 6.40 20.97 -4.89
C VAL A 127 5.87 22.36 -5.24
N GLN A 128 5.41 22.54 -6.49
CA GLN A 128 4.90 23.82 -6.99
C GLN A 128 3.37 23.85 -7.08
N PHE A 129 2.70 22.79 -6.65
CA PHE A 129 1.24 22.66 -6.67
C PHE A 129 0.77 22.08 -5.34
N LYS A 130 -0.49 22.35 -5.00
CA LYS A 130 -1.08 21.79 -3.79
C LYS A 130 -1.31 20.29 -3.97
N LEU A 131 -0.73 19.51 -3.07
CA LEU A 131 -0.90 18.06 -3.03
C LEU A 131 -2.24 17.66 -2.41
N LEU A 132 -2.74 16.49 -2.79
CA LEU A 132 -3.80 15.83 -2.02
C LEU A 132 -3.20 15.32 -0.70
N ASN A 133 -3.91 15.52 0.40
CA ASN A 133 -3.46 15.05 1.71
C ASN A 133 -3.76 13.54 1.84
N ASN A 134 -2.80 12.71 1.46
CA ASN A 134 -2.95 11.27 1.28
C ASN A 134 -1.76 10.44 1.80
N SER A 135 -0.89 11.05 2.61
CA SER A 135 0.29 10.39 3.18
C SER A 135 -0.06 9.16 4.03
N LEU A 136 0.95 8.37 4.40
CA LEU A 136 0.79 7.22 5.28
C LEU A 136 0.07 7.59 6.59
N SER A 137 0.39 8.72 7.19
CA SER A 137 -0.25 9.19 8.44
C SER A 137 -1.75 9.43 8.25
N VAL A 138 -2.16 9.97 7.11
CA VAL A 138 -3.58 10.20 6.77
C VAL A 138 -4.31 8.87 6.58
N GLN A 139 -3.72 7.94 5.85
CA GLN A 139 -4.29 6.60 5.66
C GLN A 139 -4.46 5.84 6.97
N LEU A 140 -3.51 5.99 7.89
CA LEU A 140 -3.61 5.45 9.26
C LEU A 140 -4.75 6.11 10.03
N GLY A 141 -4.97 7.42 9.87
CA GLY A 141 -6.12 8.13 10.42
C GLY A 141 -7.43 7.52 9.93
N TRP A 142 -7.58 7.28 8.64
CA TRP A 142 -8.79 6.62 8.09
C TRP A 142 -8.99 5.20 8.60
N LEU A 143 -7.90 4.44 8.78
CA LEU A 143 -7.98 3.10 9.40
C LEU A 143 -8.53 3.19 10.83
N GLU A 144 -8.05 4.14 11.64
CA GLU A 144 -8.54 4.35 13.01
C GLU A 144 -10.03 4.79 13.02
N GLU A 145 -10.44 5.66 12.09
CA GLU A 145 -11.83 6.10 11.94
C GLU A 145 -12.77 4.94 11.55
N LEU A 146 -12.33 4.03 10.69
CA LEU A 146 -13.10 2.87 10.26
C LEU A 146 -13.10 1.71 11.27
N LYS A 147 -12.17 1.71 12.22
CA LYS A 147 -11.99 0.64 13.21
C LYS A 147 -13.28 0.25 13.96
N PRO A 148 -14.15 1.16 14.40
CA PRO A 148 -15.42 0.79 15.03
C PRO A 148 -16.36 -0.02 14.13
N SER A 149 -16.24 0.11 12.82
CA SER A 149 -17.12 -0.57 11.85
C SER A 149 -16.84 -2.08 11.76
N PHE A 150 -15.64 -2.54 12.13
CA PHE A 150 -15.25 -3.95 12.10
C PHE A 150 -14.78 -4.50 13.45
N CYS A 151 -14.62 -3.63 14.46
CA CYS A 151 -14.25 -4.02 15.82
C CYS A 151 -15.41 -3.82 16.79
N ASN A 152 -16.02 -4.91 17.25
CA ASN A 152 -17.01 -4.82 18.34
C ASN A 152 -16.31 -4.52 19.66
N ALA A 153 -16.88 -3.61 20.46
CA ALA A 153 -16.35 -3.19 21.76
C ALA A 153 -16.07 -4.37 22.73
N THR A 154 -16.82 -5.47 22.59
CA THR A 154 -16.70 -6.66 23.45
C THR A 154 -15.46 -7.52 23.20
N LYS A 155 -14.84 -7.44 22.00
CA LYS A 155 -13.66 -8.26 21.66
C LYS A 155 -12.34 -7.53 21.84
N GLY A 156 -12.37 -6.21 22.05
CA GLY A 156 -11.18 -5.37 22.08
C GLY A 156 -10.42 -5.37 20.75
N CYS A 157 -9.61 -4.36 20.49
CA CYS A 157 -8.88 -4.22 19.21
C CYS A 157 -7.94 -5.39 18.91
N ARG A 158 -7.36 -6.05 19.92
CA ARG A 158 -6.50 -7.22 19.75
C ARG A 158 -7.24 -8.42 19.16
N GLY A 159 -8.52 -8.59 19.48
CA GLY A 159 -9.34 -9.68 18.93
C GLY A 159 -9.73 -9.45 17.47
N CYS A 160 -9.99 -8.21 17.09
CA CYS A 160 -10.41 -7.84 15.73
C CYS A 160 -9.34 -8.12 14.68
N PHE A 161 -8.08 -7.81 15.01
CA PHE A 161 -6.96 -7.94 14.08
C PHE A 161 -6.17 -9.24 14.21
N SER A 162 -6.59 -10.17 15.06
CA SER A 162 -5.84 -11.41 15.34
C SER A 162 -5.65 -12.31 14.11
N LYS A 163 -6.52 -12.18 13.12
CA LYS A 163 -6.47 -12.88 11.83
C LYS A 163 -6.52 -11.90 10.64
N ALA A 164 -6.13 -10.65 10.85
CA ALA A 164 -6.02 -9.68 9.79
C ALA A 164 -4.61 -9.69 9.20
N LEU A 165 -4.52 -9.62 7.88
CA LEU A 165 -3.29 -9.32 7.17
C LEU A 165 -3.24 -7.82 6.90
N PHE A 166 -2.15 -7.17 7.29
CA PHE A 166 -1.86 -5.80 6.90
C PHE A 166 -0.80 -5.80 5.81
N PHE A 167 -1.15 -5.27 4.65
CA PHE A 167 -0.21 -5.03 3.57
C PHE A 167 0.13 -3.54 3.56
N VAL A 168 1.38 -3.21 3.89
CA VAL A 168 1.86 -1.83 4.00
C VAL A 168 2.93 -1.58 2.96
N GLY A 169 2.61 -0.75 2.02
CA GLY A 169 3.45 -0.41 0.88
C GLY A 169 2.66 -0.55 -0.43
N GLU A 170 3.16 -0.05 -1.52
CA GLU A 170 4.43 0.66 -1.64
C GLU A 170 4.36 2.06 -1.02
N PHE A 171 5.49 2.55 -0.49
CA PHE A 171 5.72 3.94 -0.09
C PHE A 171 7.16 4.34 -0.40
N GLY A 172 7.38 5.59 -0.74
CA GLY A 172 8.70 6.17 -0.97
C GLY A 172 8.92 6.64 -2.40
N VAL A 173 8.35 5.96 -3.41
CA VAL A 173 8.54 6.37 -4.81
C VAL A 173 8.05 7.81 -5.05
N ASN A 174 6.93 8.19 -4.49
CA ASN A 174 6.39 9.53 -4.63
C ASN A 174 7.22 10.56 -3.85
N ASP A 175 7.74 10.18 -2.68
CA ASP A 175 8.68 11.00 -1.92
C ASP A 175 9.92 11.35 -2.77
N TYR A 176 10.52 10.36 -3.41
CA TYR A 176 11.67 10.57 -4.28
C TYR A 176 11.32 11.37 -5.54
N ASN A 177 10.17 11.10 -6.16
CA ASN A 177 9.70 11.82 -7.33
C ASN A 177 9.53 13.32 -7.05
N PHE A 178 9.03 13.71 -5.87
CA PHE A 178 8.92 15.11 -5.49
C PHE A 178 10.29 15.76 -5.30
N LEU A 179 11.23 15.07 -4.66
CA LEU A 179 12.60 15.55 -4.48
C LEU A 179 13.30 15.78 -5.83
N TRP A 180 13.22 14.81 -6.75
CA TRP A 180 13.81 14.96 -8.08
C TRP A 180 13.12 16.04 -8.91
N SER A 181 11.80 16.14 -8.86
CA SER A 181 11.04 17.19 -9.53
C SER A 181 11.36 18.57 -8.99
N ALA A 182 11.81 18.68 -7.73
CA ALA A 182 12.32 19.91 -7.13
C ALA A 182 13.78 20.22 -7.52
N GLY A 183 14.38 19.41 -8.41
CA GLY A 183 15.76 19.59 -8.89
C GLY A 183 16.84 19.15 -7.89
N LYS A 184 16.50 18.31 -6.91
CA LYS A 184 17.47 17.77 -5.97
C LYS A 184 18.44 16.81 -6.66
N THR A 185 19.71 16.89 -6.27
CA THR A 185 20.74 15.96 -6.74
C THR A 185 20.52 14.57 -6.16
N GLU A 186 21.13 13.54 -6.76
CA GLU A 186 21.07 12.17 -6.25
C GLU A 186 21.55 12.09 -4.78
N GLU A 187 22.65 12.78 -4.45
CA GLU A 187 23.18 12.83 -3.09
C GLU A 187 22.18 13.43 -2.10
N GLU A 188 21.54 14.55 -2.48
CA GLU A 188 20.48 15.17 -1.67
C GLU A 188 19.29 14.22 -1.49
N VAL A 189 18.82 13.57 -2.57
CA VAL A 189 17.71 12.60 -2.51
C VAL A 189 18.07 11.44 -1.60
N MET A 190 19.27 10.88 -1.72
CA MET A 190 19.76 9.80 -0.85
C MET A 190 19.79 10.21 0.63
N SER A 191 20.04 11.49 0.93
CA SER A 191 20.01 11.98 2.32
C SER A 191 18.63 11.89 2.98
N TYR A 192 17.54 11.81 2.20
CA TYR A 192 16.17 11.64 2.70
C TYR A 192 15.79 10.19 2.98
N VAL A 193 16.54 9.20 2.48
CA VAL A 193 16.22 7.76 2.66
C VAL A 193 15.98 7.40 4.12
N PRO A 194 16.85 7.76 5.10
CA PRO A 194 16.61 7.42 6.50
C PRO A 194 15.31 8.01 7.04
N LYS A 195 14.95 9.23 6.62
CA LYS A 195 13.72 9.89 7.04
C LYS A 195 12.49 9.20 6.46
N ILE A 196 12.50 8.86 5.19
CA ILE A 196 11.40 8.15 4.50
C ILE A 196 11.18 6.79 5.19
N VAL A 197 12.25 6.01 5.37
CA VAL A 197 12.19 4.70 6.03
C VAL A 197 11.65 4.82 7.47
N GLU A 198 12.10 5.83 8.22
CA GLU A 198 11.62 6.08 9.59
C GLU A 198 10.10 6.35 9.62
N HIS A 199 9.57 7.13 8.66
CA HIS A 199 8.13 7.41 8.59
C HIS A 199 7.33 6.14 8.25
N ILE A 200 7.87 5.26 7.41
CA ILE A 200 7.23 3.98 7.08
C ILE A 200 7.22 3.05 8.30
N VAL A 201 8.33 2.94 9.05
CA VAL A 201 8.50 1.95 10.10
C VAL A 201 7.93 2.39 11.44
N ARG A 202 8.03 3.69 11.77
CA ARG A 202 7.66 4.23 13.09
C ARG A 202 6.24 3.88 13.57
N PRO A 203 5.18 3.97 12.74
CA PRO A 203 3.83 3.65 13.18
C PRO A 203 3.66 2.22 13.69
N TRP A 204 4.55 1.32 13.27
CA TRP A 204 4.47 -0.13 13.53
C TRP A 204 5.38 -0.58 14.66
N ARG A 205 6.22 0.30 15.20
CA ARG A 205 7.07 -0.01 16.36
C ARG A 205 6.22 -0.28 17.59
N GLY A 206 6.44 -1.41 18.25
CA GLY A 206 5.72 -1.79 19.47
C GLY A 206 4.37 -2.48 19.26
N LEU A 207 3.96 -2.72 18.02
CA LEU A 207 2.80 -3.55 17.77
C LEU A 207 3.15 -5.03 18.05
N SER A 208 2.26 -5.68 18.83
CA SER A 208 2.42 -7.06 19.28
C SER A 208 2.66 -8.01 18.10
N THR A 209 3.53 -9.02 18.30
CA THR A 209 3.88 -10.13 17.39
C THR A 209 2.70 -10.95 16.83
N LYS A 210 1.46 -10.60 17.16
CA LYS A 210 0.24 -11.27 16.69
C LYS A 210 -0.40 -10.63 15.46
N VAL A 211 0.11 -9.48 14.98
CA VAL A 211 -0.35 -8.85 13.74
C VAL A 211 0.71 -9.12 12.69
N GLN A 212 0.34 -9.76 11.60
CA GLN A 212 1.27 -10.06 10.52
C GLN A 212 1.29 -8.92 9.51
N TYR A 213 2.48 -8.48 9.13
CA TYR A 213 2.71 -7.41 8.16
C TYR A 213 3.46 -7.96 6.96
N MET A 214 3.04 -7.54 5.81
CA MET A 214 3.82 -7.69 4.60
C MET A 214 4.28 -6.29 4.17
N TRP A 215 5.59 -6.10 4.09
CA TRP A 215 6.20 -4.83 3.68
C TRP A 215 6.62 -4.93 2.22
N LEU A 216 6.22 -3.96 1.41
CA LEU A 216 6.80 -3.73 0.11
C LEU A 216 7.43 -2.34 0.12
N CYS A 217 8.75 -2.28 0.24
CA CYS A 217 9.54 -1.06 0.03
C CYS A 217 10.25 -1.18 -1.31
N GLN A 218 9.95 -0.32 -2.26
CA GLN A 218 10.87 -0.12 -3.38
C GLN A 218 12.03 0.74 -2.88
N GLY A 219 13.13 0.08 -2.52
CA GLY A 219 14.40 0.76 -2.32
C GLY A 219 14.95 1.22 -3.66
N ILE A 220 15.45 2.45 -3.74
CA ILE A 220 16.45 2.81 -4.74
C ILE A 220 17.51 1.70 -4.68
N HIS A 221 17.85 1.12 -5.81
CA HIS A 221 18.83 0.03 -5.92
C HIS A 221 20.07 0.31 -5.08
N GLN A 222 20.08 -0.12 -3.84
CA GLN A 222 21.30 -0.30 -3.08
C GLN A 222 21.77 -1.74 -3.26
N THR A 223 22.68 -1.93 -4.16
CA THR A 223 23.57 -3.10 -4.15
C THR A 223 24.28 -3.12 -2.79
N GLY A 224 23.84 -3.96 -1.85
CA GLY A 224 24.69 -4.34 -0.74
C GLY A 224 24.21 -4.15 0.70
N ALA A 225 22.93 -4.04 1.00
CA ALA A 225 22.50 -4.10 2.40
C ALA A 225 21.74 -5.40 2.68
N ARG A 226 22.32 -6.27 3.49
CA ARG A 226 21.64 -7.43 4.09
C ARG A 226 20.56 -6.91 5.02
N GLN A 227 19.31 -7.33 4.81
CA GLN A 227 18.23 -7.10 5.75
C GLN A 227 18.45 -7.94 7.01
N PRO A 228 18.30 -7.38 8.22
CA PRO A 228 18.05 -8.18 9.40
C PRO A 228 16.56 -8.54 9.45
N PHE A 229 16.29 -9.81 9.63
CA PHE A 229 14.98 -10.39 9.93
C PHE A 229 14.50 -9.99 11.33
#